data_f612e733fff16100c34f90f4b73a764a
#
_entry.id   f612e733fff16100c34f90f4b73a764a
#
_cell.length_a   1.000
_cell.length_b   1.000
_cell.length_c   1.000
_cell.angle_alpha   90.00
_cell.angle_beta   90.00
_cell.angle_gamma   90.00
#
_symmetry.space_group_name_H-M   'P 1'
#
loop_
_entity.id
_entity.type
_entity.pdbx_description
1 polymer ?
#
loop_
_entity_poly.entity_id
_entity_poly.type
_entity_poly.pdbx_seq_one_letter_code
_entity_poly.pdbx_strand_id
1 'polypeptide(L)'
;MLDIKLIREDREWVKAEIAKLNTEAPIDEIVELDELRRELLTESESLKAERNRVSKTMGPLRGQIRKAEGEEKARLEAQFEETRQRMSGVGDEIDALDERIRQIEEQLDSAMLLVPNLPDPSVPVGPDESENVVVRQEGELPQFDFDPLPHWDLGPMLGILDFDRGVKLAGTRFYVLRGLGARLQRALIAWMVELHVQEHGYTEIYPPFVVQEKCLVGTGQLPKFADNLYHDVEDDFWWIPTAEVPLTNLHREEILDPGTLPIHYVAYTPCWRREKFSAGRDVRGIKRGHQFDKVEMVKIVEPETSQDELMTLIDNAEDVCRRLGIPHRVVQMCTGDLSFTASVKYDVEMWAPGSGEWLEVSSCSNFKDFQARRAQIRYRPEEGASTEYVHTLNGSGLALPRVVIAVLENYQQADGSVVIPPVLRPFMGGAEVIAPL
;
A
#
# COMPACT_ATOMS: atom_id res chain seq x y z
N MET A 1 8.07 -6.08 -0.19
CA MET A 1 9.38 -6.24 0.48
C MET A 1 10.49 -6.23 -0.56
N LEU A 2 11.71 -5.94 -0.17
CA LEU A 2 12.86 -6.03 -1.08
C LEU A 2 13.15 -7.48 -1.47
N ASP A 3 13.89 -7.67 -2.59
CA ASP A 3 14.49 -8.97 -2.88
C ASP A 3 15.65 -9.23 -1.92
N ILE A 4 15.62 -10.35 -1.21
CA ILE A 4 16.70 -10.75 -0.29
C ILE A 4 18.05 -10.89 -1.01
N LYS A 5 18.04 -11.21 -2.31
CA LYS A 5 19.26 -11.29 -3.12
C LYS A 5 19.98 -9.94 -3.15
N LEU A 6 19.24 -8.83 -3.29
CA LEU A 6 19.81 -7.49 -3.28
C LEU A 6 20.52 -7.19 -1.96
N ILE A 7 19.88 -7.55 -0.83
CA ILE A 7 20.48 -7.37 0.51
C ILE A 7 21.73 -8.20 0.66
N ARG A 8 21.73 -9.43 0.14
CA ARG A 8 22.86 -10.36 0.19
C ARG A 8 24.05 -9.89 -0.64
N GLU A 9 23.78 -9.35 -1.83
CA GLU A 9 24.80 -8.96 -2.80
C GLU A 9 25.49 -7.65 -2.40
N ASP A 10 24.76 -6.67 -1.88
CA ASP A 10 25.30 -5.37 -1.48
C ASP A 10 24.58 -4.75 -0.26
N ARG A 11 24.80 -5.37 0.90
CA ARG A 11 24.19 -4.91 2.15
C ARG A 11 24.55 -3.47 2.54
N GLU A 12 25.77 -3.04 2.25
CA GLU A 12 26.21 -1.69 2.64
C GLU A 12 25.57 -0.63 1.76
N TRP A 13 25.37 -0.90 0.48
CA TRP A 13 24.59 -0.03 -0.40
C TRP A 13 23.13 0.04 0.05
N VAL A 14 22.49 -1.09 0.36
CA VAL A 14 21.11 -1.12 0.86
C VAL A 14 20.96 -0.30 2.13
N LYS A 15 21.89 -0.43 3.10
CA LYS A 15 21.91 0.40 4.31
C LYS A 15 22.04 1.89 3.98
N ALA A 16 22.91 2.24 3.04
CA ALA A 16 23.11 3.61 2.64
C ALA A 16 21.86 4.21 1.98
N GLU A 17 21.15 3.45 1.15
CA GLU A 17 19.88 3.89 0.56
C GLU A 17 18.78 4.06 1.62
N ILE A 18 18.67 3.11 2.57
CA ILE A 18 17.71 3.21 3.69
C ILE A 18 18.00 4.41 4.58
N ALA A 19 19.27 4.72 4.82
CA ALA A 19 19.67 5.88 5.64
C ALA A 19 19.18 7.21 5.04
N LYS A 20 19.06 7.33 3.71
CA LYS A 20 18.47 8.52 3.05
C LYS A 20 17.00 8.75 3.44
N LEU A 21 16.30 7.72 3.90
CA LEU A 21 14.91 7.78 4.37
C LEU A 21 14.79 8.17 5.86
N ASN A 22 15.88 8.57 6.51
CA ASN A 22 15.94 8.87 7.95
C ASN A 22 15.38 7.71 8.83
N THR A 23 15.61 6.47 8.42
CA THR A 23 15.15 5.27 9.11
C THR A 23 16.24 4.20 9.14
N GLU A 24 16.03 3.21 9.97
CA GLU A 24 16.89 2.04 10.07
C GLU A 24 16.10 0.77 9.80
N ALA A 25 16.78 -0.29 9.37
CA ALA A 25 16.20 -1.61 9.17
C ALA A 25 17.18 -2.70 9.63
N PRO A 26 16.72 -3.89 10.00
CA PRO A 26 17.54 -4.96 10.57
C PRO A 26 18.35 -5.73 9.48
N ILE A 27 19.11 -5.02 8.65
CA ILE A 27 19.80 -5.59 7.48
C ILE A 27 20.84 -6.64 7.89
N ASP A 28 21.61 -6.39 8.97
CA ASP A 28 22.63 -7.35 9.42
C ASP A 28 21.99 -8.63 9.95
N GLU A 29 20.93 -8.52 10.75
CA GLU A 29 20.14 -9.66 11.23
C GLU A 29 19.58 -10.49 10.07
N ILE A 30 19.05 -9.84 9.03
CA ILE A 30 18.54 -10.50 7.81
C ILE A 30 19.66 -11.31 7.13
N VAL A 31 20.85 -10.75 7.00
CA VAL A 31 21.99 -11.46 6.40
C VAL A 31 22.39 -12.66 7.23
N GLU A 32 22.50 -12.52 8.55
CA GLU A 32 22.83 -13.62 9.47
C GLU A 32 21.79 -14.75 9.42
N LEU A 33 20.50 -14.40 9.43
CA LEU A 33 19.41 -15.37 9.32
C LEU A 33 19.41 -16.09 7.96
N ASP A 34 19.65 -15.37 6.85
CA ASP A 34 19.73 -15.98 5.52
C ASP A 34 20.94 -16.91 5.38
N GLU A 35 22.09 -16.55 5.93
CA GLU A 35 23.27 -17.41 5.96
C GLU A 35 22.99 -18.70 6.74
N LEU A 36 22.47 -18.58 7.95
CA LEU A 36 22.11 -19.72 8.80
C LEU A 36 21.06 -20.62 8.12
N ARG A 37 20.03 -20.02 7.52
CA ARG A 37 19.02 -20.76 6.77
C ARG A 37 19.63 -21.59 5.64
N ARG A 38 20.55 -21.02 4.86
CA ARG A 38 21.22 -21.72 3.74
C ARG A 38 22.10 -22.85 4.23
N GLU A 39 22.81 -22.68 5.35
CA GLU A 39 23.61 -23.74 5.97
C GLU A 39 22.73 -24.91 6.39
N LEU A 40 21.65 -24.66 7.15
CA LEU A 40 20.69 -25.67 7.60
C LEU A 40 20.01 -26.40 6.46
N LEU A 41 19.61 -25.67 5.39
CA LEU A 41 19.04 -26.27 4.18
C LEU A 41 20.02 -27.23 3.51
N THR A 42 21.30 -26.84 3.38
CA THR A 42 22.34 -27.68 2.78
C THR A 42 22.56 -28.96 3.59
N GLU A 43 22.56 -28.86 4.92
CA GLU A 43 22.69 -29.99 5.83
C GLU A 43 21.47 -30.93 5.71
N SER A 44 20.23 -30.38 5.78
CA SER A 44 19.00 -31.16 5.64
C SER A 44 18.92 -31.87 4.28
N GLU A 45 19.29 -31.20 3.18
CA GLU A 45 19.34 -31.82 1.85
C GLU A 45 20.37 -32.95 1.76
N SER A 46 21.53 -32.77 2.37
CA SER A 46 22.56 -33.80 2.43
C SER A 46 22.09 -35.06 3.16
N LEU A 47 21.46 -34.91 4.33
CA LEU A 47 20.90 -36.02 5.11
C LEU A 47 19.72 -36.68 4.37
N LYS A 48 18.86 -35.91 3.72
CA LYS A 48 17.77 -36.43 2.86
C LYS A 48 18.31 -37.23 1.69
N ALA A 49 19.42 -36.80 1.07
CA ALA A 49 20.09 -37.52 -0.01
C ALA A 49 20.72 -38.83 0.50
N GLU A 50 21.38 -38.80 1.67
CA GLU A 50 21.94 -40.03 2.32
C GLU A 50 20.81 -41.03 2.65
N ARG A 51 19.73 -40.59 3.31
CA ARG A 51 18.57 -41.42 3.63
C ARG A 51 18.01 -42.08 2.37
N ASN A 52 17.83 -41.32 1.28
CA ASN A 52 17.33 -41.84 0.02
C ASN A 52 18.26 -42.86 -0.63
N ARG A 53 19.59 -42.64 -0.56
CA ARG A 53 20.64 -43.58 -1.05
C ARG A 53 20.59 -44.88 -0.29
N VAL A 54 20.61 -44.83 1.04
CA VAL A 54 20.56 -46.02 1.89
C VAL A 54 19.24 -46.76 1.76
N SER A 55 18.13 -46.07 1.70
CA SER A 55 16.81 -46.68 1.50
C SER A 55 16.75 -47.55 0.22
N LYS A 56 17.41 -47.15 -0.87
CA LYS A 56 17.51 -47.94 -2.10
C LYS A 56 18.30 -49.27 -1.91
N THR A 57 19.18 -49.36 -0.93
CA THR A 57 19.96 -50.60 -0.63
C THR A 57 19.20 -51.57 0.28
N MET A 58 18.23 -51.07 1.05
CA MET A 58 17.46 -51.88 2.01
C MET A 58 16.57 -52.94 1.32
N GLY A 59 16.00 -52.65 0.17
CA GLY A 59 15.20 -53.58 -0.60
C GLY A 59 15.98 -54.79 -1.08
N PRO A 60 17.12 -54.61 -1.78
CA PRO A 60 18.00 -55.72 -2.16
C PRO A 60 18.51 -56.51 -0.96
N LEU A 61 18.93 -55.84 0.16
CA LEU A 61 19.38 -56.52 1.38
C LEU A 61 18.30 -57.42 1.97
N ARG A 62 17.04 -56.96 2.02
CA ARG A 62 15.88 -57.77 2.42
C ARG A 62 15.67 -58.97 1.51
N GLY A 63 15.91 -58.82 0.20
CA GLY A 63 15.89 -59.93 -0.78
C GLY A 63 16.99 -60.92 -0.56
N GLN A 64 18.19 -60.53 -0.15
CA GLN A 64 19.29 -61.40 0.21
C GLN A 64 18.98 -62.18 1.50
N ILE A 65 18.50 -61.54 2.55
CA ILE A 65 18.08 -62.17 3.80
C ILE A 65 17.08 -63.33 3.55
N ARG A 66 16.12 -63.14 2.61
CA ARG A 66 15.15 -64.18 2.29
C ARG A 66 15.76 -65.41 1.62
N LYS A 67 16.92 -65.32 1.01
CA LYS A 67 17.62 -66.39 0.29
C LYS A 67 18.75 -67.01 1.07
N ALA A 68 19.21 -66.36 2.15
CA ALA A 68 20.33 -66.80 2.96
C ALA A 68 19.82 -67.74 4.09
N GLU A 69 20.74 -68.66 4.54
CA GLU A 69 20.48 -69.58 5.66
C GLU A 69 21.67 -69.54 6.66
N GLY A 70 21.46 -70.04 7.89
CA GLY A 70 22.48 -70.20 8.90
C GLY A 70 23.14 -68.86 9.32
N GLU A 71 24.46 -68.88 9.51
CA GLU A 71 25.27 -67.70 9.97
C GLU A 71 25.19 -66.51 9.02
N GLU A 72 25.09 -66.76 7.72
CA GLU A 72 24.99 -65.68 6.73
C GLU A 72 23.67 -64.90 6.86
N LYS A 73 22.57 -65.57 7.12
CA LYS A 73 21.26 -64.94 7.36
C LYS A 73 21.32 -64.07 8.62
N ALA A 74 21.88 -64.60 9.74
CA ALA A 74 22.03 -63.84 10.98
C ALA A 74 22.90 -62.54 10.80
N ARG A 75 23.98 -62.63 10.01
CA ARG A 75 24.80 -61.49 9.68
C ARG A 75 24.04 -60.43 8.88
N LEU A 76 23.30 -60.81 7.83
CA LEU A 76 22.53 -59.91 7.00
C LEU A 76 21.38 -59.28 7.77
N GLU A 77 20.72 -59.99 8.66
CA GLU A 77 19.67 -59.48 9.57
C GLU A 77 20.27 -58.44 10.54
N ALA A 78 21.41 -58.68 11.13
CA ALA A 78 22.11 -57.73 12.00
C ALA A 78 22.48 -56.43 11.21
N GLN A 79 23.01 -56.57 10.01
CA GLN A 79 23.35 -55.44 9.14
C GLN A 79 22.07 -54.63 8.74
N PHE A 80 20.97 -55.33 8.47
CA PHE A 80 19.69 -54.67 8.15
C PHE A 80 19.19 -53.87 9.34
N GLU A 81 19.23 -54.45 10.54
CA GLU A 81 18.73 -53.81 11.75
C GLU A 81 19.62 -52.61 12.15
N GLU A 82 20.94 -52.73 12.07
CA GLU A 82 21.88 -51.62 12.29
C GLU A 82 21.61 -50.47 11.31
N THR A 83 21.43 -50.80 10.02
CA THR A 83 21.15 -49.80 8.99
C THR A 83 19.79 -49.15 9.25
N ARG A 84 18.77 -49.90 9.68
CA ARG A 84 17.43 -49.41 10.03
C ARG A 84 17.48 -48.42 11.20
N GLN A 85 18.22 -48.80 12.28
CA GLN A 85 18.39 -47.93 13.46
C GLN A 85 19.11 -46.64 13.12
N ARG A 86 20.20 -46.73 12.33
CA ARG A 86 20.93 -45.57 11.85
C ARG A 86 20.02 -44.64 11.03
N MET A 87 19.21 -45.19 10.12
CA MET A 87 18.28 -44.39 9.30
C MET A 87 17.13 -43.80 10.09
N SER A 88 16.72 -44.43 11.20
CA SER A 88 15.78 -43.82 12.12
C SER A 88 16.37 -42.56 12.77
N GLY A 89 17.61 -42.62 13.26
CA GLY A 89 18.30 -41.46 13.82
C GLY A 89 18.49 -40.32 12.81
N VAL A 90 18.85 -40.66 11.55
CA VAL A 90 18.90 -39.67 10.46
C VAL A 90 17.53 -39.05 10.19
N GLY A 91 16.44 -39.80 10.32
CA GLY A 91 15.07 -39.27 10.21
C GLY A 91 14.77 -38.22 11.29
N ASP A 92 15.06 -38.56 12.55
CA ASP A 92 14.84 -37.65 13.69
C ASP A 92 15.69 -36.36 13.56
N GLU A 93 16.92 -36.47 13.03
CA GLU A 93 17.80 -35.32 12.77
C GLU A 93 17.29 -34.43 11.65
N ILE A 94 16.77 -35.01 10.56
CA ILE A 94 16.09 -34.25 9.48
C ILE A 94 14.89 -33.50 10.04
N ASP A 95 14.05 -34.12 10.83
CA ASP A 95 12.85 -33.52 11.40
C ASP A 95 13.21 -32.32 12.32
N ALA A 96 14.27 -32.45 13.11
CA ALA A 96 14.80 -31.40 13.97
C ALA A 96 15.36 -30.20 13.14
N LEU A 97 16.07 -30.49 12.03
CA LEU A 97 16.58 -29.46 11.12
C LEU A 97 15.44 -28.76 10.40
N ASP A 98 14.47 -29.48 9.89
CA ASP A 98 13.31 -28.91 9.18
C ASP A 98 12.50 -27.97 10.12
N GLU A 99 12.33 -28.36 11.41
CA GLU A 99 11.70 -27.47 12.40
C GLU A 99 12.52 -26.22 12.66
N ARG A 100 13.86 -26.33 12.76
CA ARG A 100 14.74 -25.18 12.95
C ARG A 100 14.73 -24.26 11.74
N ILE A 101 14.74 -24.82 10.52
CA ILE A 101 14.63 -24.05 9.28
C ILE A 101 13.33 -23.23 9.29
N ARG A 102 12.21 -23.84 9.65
CA ARG A 102 10.91 -23.14 9.75
C ARG A 102 10.97 -21.96 10.70
N GLN A 103 11.56 -22.13 11.88
CA GLN A 103 11.73 -21.05 12.86
C GLN A 103 12.60 -19.90 12.33
N ILE A 104 13.68 -20.22 11.62
CA ILE A 104 14.54 -19.21 10.99
C ILE A 104 13.80 -18.49 9.84
N GLU A 105 13.03 -19.20 9.05
CA GLU A 105 12.20 -18.59 7.98
C GLU A 105 11.15 -17.63 8.56
N GLU A 106 10.47 -17.98 9.66
CA GLU A 106 9.52 -17.09 10.35
C GLU A 106 10.20 -15.80 10.88
N GLN A 107 11.43 -15.93 11.44
CA GLN A 107 12.21 -14.78 11.90
C GLN A 107 12.66 -13.90 10.71
N LEU A 108 13.16 -14.53 9.66
CA LEU A 108 13.61 -13.84 8.46
C LEU A 108 12.46 -13.07 7.79
N ASP A 109 11.29 -13.69 7.63
CA ASP A 109 10.12 -13.05 7.07
C ASP A 109 9.68 -11.85 7.92
N SER A 110 9.69 -12.00 9.24
CA SER A 110 9.38 -10.91 10.17
C SER A 110 10.35 -9.74 10.05
N ALA A 111 11.65 -10.01 9.97
CA ALA A 111 12.68 -8.99 9.80
C ALA A 111 12.56 -8.30 8.42
N MET A 112 12.31 -9.06 7.35
CA MET A 112 12.11 -8.55 5.99
C MET A 112 10.90 -7.62 5.88
N LEU A 113 9.84 -7.83 6.66
CA LEU A 113 8.68 -6.94 6.71
C LEU A 113 8.98 -5.56 7.31
N LEU A 114 10.08 -5.41 8.07
CA LEU A 114 10.51 -4.14 8.65
C LEU A 114 11.41 -3.31 7.72
N VAL A 115 11.83 -3.87 6.59
CA VAL A 115 12.67 -3.17 5.60
C VAL A 115 11.78 -2.29 4.72
N PRO A 116 12.07 -0.95 4.61
CA PRO A 116 11.36 -0.06 3.71
C PRO A 116 11.70 -0.36 2.24
N ASN A 117 10.90 0.18 1.33
CA ASN A 117 11.29 0.24 -0.07
C ASN A 117 12.47 1.19 -0.27
N LEU A 118 13.24 1.03 -1.34
CA LEU A 118 14.36 1.91 -1.64
C LEU A 118 13.92 3.08 -2.52
N PRO A 119 14.47 4.29 -2.29
CA PRO A 119 14.19 5.44 -3.13
C PRO A 119 14.70 5.21 -4.55
N ASP A 120 13.91 5.62 -5.54
CA ASP A 120 14.35 5.67 -6.93
C ASP A 120 15.49 6.71 -7.09
N PRO A 121 16.48 6.50 -7.97
CA PRO A 121 17.55 7.48 -8.21
C PRO A 121 17.07 8.87 -8.63
N SER A 122 15.85 9.01 -9.14
CA SER A 122 15.24 10.29 -9.52
C SER A 122 14.71 11.10 -8.32
N VAL A 123 14.66 10.50 -7.13
CA VAL A 123 14.12 11.14 -5.92
C VAL A 123 15.17 12.11 -5.34
N PRO A 124 14.82 13.38 -5.11
CA PRO A 124 15.71 14.33 -4.45
C PRO A 124 16.10 13.85 -3.04
N VAL A 125 17.36 13.98 -2.69
CA VAL A 125 17.83 13.66 -1.33
C VAL A 125 17.62 14.87 -0.43
N GLY A 126 16.87 14.70 0.64
CA GLY A 126 16.57 15.76 1.60
C GLY A 126 16.16 15.21 2.96
N PRO A 127 16.33 15.97 4.05
CA PRO A 127 16.05 15.50 5.42
C PRO A 127 14.55 15.45 5.76
N ASP A 128 13.73 16.33 5.16
CA ASP A 128 12.30 16.44 5.47
C ASP A 128 11.52 17.17 4.35
N GLU A 129 10.26 17.44 4.58
CA GLU A 129 9.33 18.09 3.64
C GLU A 129 9.78 19.44 3.08
N SER A 130 10.73 20.12 3.70
CA SER A 130 11.27 21.41 3.22
C SER A 130 12.08 21.29 1.93
N GLU A 131 12.58 20.08 1.62
CA GLU A 131 13.35 19.77 0.41
C GLU A 131 12.50 19.13 -0.70
N ASN A 132 11.17 19.10 -0.53
CA ASN A 132 10.26 18.69 -1.57
C ASN A 132 10.27 19.67 -2.74
N VAL A 133 10.20 19.17 -3.97
CA VAL A 133 10.39 19.97 -5.18
C VAL A 133 9.05 20.20 -5.88
N VAL A 134 8.64 21.46 -6.00
CA VAL A 134 7.50 21.82 -6.86
C VAL A 134 7.90 21.62 -8.33
N VAL A 135 7.29 20.62 -8.97
CA VAL A 135 7.60 20.25 -10.38
C VAL A 135 6.87 21.14 -11.37
N ARG A 136 5.61 21.46 -11.04
CA ARG A 136 4.75 22.34 -11.85
C ARG A 136 3.60 22.91 -11.02
N GLN A 137 3.06 24.02 -11.48
CA GLN A 137 1.87 24.66 -10.93
C GLN A 137 0.98 25.11 -12.08
N GLU A 138 -0.33 24.91 -11.95
CA GLU A 138 -1.34 25.33 -12.93
C GLU A 138 -2.45 26.14 -12.25
N GLY A 139 -3.01 27.10 -12.99
CA GLY A 139 -4.05 28.01 -12.51
C GLY A 139 -3.51 29.22 -11.77
N GLU A 140 -4.23 30.33 -11.87
CA GLU A 140 -3.95 31.57 -11.15
C GLU A 140 -4.63 31.57 -9.79
N LEU A 141 -3.93 32.02 -8.75
CA LEU A 141 -4.49 32.14 -7.42
C LEU A 141 -5.63 33.17 -7.42
N PRO A 142 -6.81 32.83 -6.87
CA PRO A 142 -7.97 33.74 -6.90
C PRO A 142 -7.68 35.00 -6.13
N GLN A 143 -8.15 36.13 -6.69
CA GLN A 143 -8.10 37.44 -6.05
C GLN A 143 -9.52 37.76 -5.54
N PHE A 144 -9.64 38.00 -4.24
CA PHE A 144 -10.90 38.39 -3.59
C PHE A 144 -10.84 39.89 -3.24
N ASP A 145 -11.97 40.56 -3.34
CA ASP A 145 -12.17 41.94 -2.85
C ASP A 145 -12.69 41.98 -1.40
N PHE A 146 -12.70 40.80 -0.76
CA PHE A 146 -13.09 40.55 0.63
C PHE A 146 -12.10 39.55 1.27
N ASP A 147 -12.08 39.44 2.60
CA ASP A 147 -11.29 38.46 3.32
C ASP A 147 -11.93 37.07 3.20
N PRO A 148 -11.33 36.10 2.49
CA PRO A 148 -11.94 34.79 2.33
C PRO A 148 -11.97 34.02 3.66
N LEU A 149 -13.11 33.45 3.99
CA LEU A 149 -13.30 32.65 5.20
C LEU A 149 -12.75 31.22 5.01
N PRO A 150 -12.11 30.67 6.04
CA PRO A 150 -11.76 29.26 6.04
C PRO A 150 -13.02 28.38 6.19
N HIS A 151 -12.94 27.15 5.66
CA HIS A 151 -14.08 26.22 5.62
C HIS A 151 -14.72 25.91 6.99
N TRP A 152 -13.95 26.00 8.09
CA TRP A 152 -14.47 25.74 9.45
C TRP A 152 -15.34 26.89 9.98
N ASP A 153 -15.28 28.08 9.40
CA ASP A 153 -16.16 29.19 9.69
C ASP A 153 -17.29 29.25 8.62
N LEU A 154 -16.94 29.11 7.35
CA LEU A 154 -17.87 29.14 6.21
C LEU A 154 -18.90 28.00 6.25
N GLY A 155 -18.46 26.76 6.55
CA GLY A 155 -19.33 25.59 6.54
C GLY A 155 -20.45 25.61 7.58
N PRO A 156 -20.20 25.96 8.84
CA PRO A 156 -21.27 26.20 9.84
C PRO A 156 -22.20 27.35 9.48
N MET A 157 -21.69 28.47 8.96
CA MET A 157 -22.49 29.61 8.50
C MET A 157 -23.48 29.20 7.38
N LEU A 158 -23.05 28.34 6.46
CA LEU A 158 -23.88 27.75 5.41
C LEU A 158 -24.79 26.61 5.92
N GLY A 159 -24.66 26.21 7.19
CA GLY A 159 -25.39 25.07 7.76
C GLY A 159 -25.08 23.72 7.17
N ILE A 160 -23.94 23.59 6.47
CA ILE A 160 -23.53 22.36 5.76
C ILE A 160 -22.49 21.52 6.53
N LEU A 161 -21.79 22.11 7.50
CA LEU A 161 -20.86 21.46 8.42
C LEU A 161 -21.33 21.58 9.87
N ASP A 162 -21.33 20.47 10.60
CA ASP A 162 -21.76 20.39 12.00
C ASP A 162 -20.72 19.63 12.81
N PHE A 163 -19.84 20.36 13.44
CA PHE A 163 -18.77 19.81 14.26
C PHE A 163 -19.27 19.29 15.62
N ASP A 164 -20.19 20.03 16.27
CA ASP A 164 -20.72 19.67 17.59
C ASP A 164 -21.42 18.31 17.57
N ARG A 165 -22.24 18.07 16.54
CA ARG A 165 -22.90 16.78 16.36
C ARG A 165 -21.93 15.68 15.96
N GLY A 166 -20.89 15.97 15.20
CA GLY A 166 -19.81 15.03 14.91
C GLY A 166 -19.11 14.56 16.19
N VAL A 167 -18.71 15.50 17.03
CA VAL A 167 -18.09 15.22 18.34
C VAL A 167 -19.04 14.45 19.25
N LYS A 168 -20.31 14.80 19.27
CA LYS A 168 -21.34 14.10 20.07
C LYS A 168 -21.48 12.62 19.67
N LEU A 169 -21.35 12.31 18.38
CA LEU A 169 -21.51 10.95 17.86
C LEU A 169 -20.26 10.07 18.10
N ALA A 170 -19.06 10.61 17.86
CA ALA A 170 -17.87 9.77 17.77
C ALA A 170 -16.59 10.41 18.38
N GLY A 171 -16.70 11.58 19.01
CA GLY A 171 -15.57 12.28 19.61
C GLY A 171 -14.88 13.26 18.66
N THR A 172 -13.69 13.70 19.07
CA THR A 172 -12.90 14.68 18.31
C THR A 172 -12.52 14.17 16.91
N ARG A 173 -12.29 15.09 15.96
CA ARG A 173 -11.95 14.79 14.55
C ARG A 173 -13.04 14.05 13.76
N PHE A 174 -14.29 14.06 14.25
CA PHE A 174 -15.48 13.68 13.50
C PHE A 174 -16.35 14.90 13.26
N TYR A 175 -17.03 14.91 12.10
CA TYR A 175 -17.92 15.97 11.67
C TYR A 175 -19.14 15.39 10.96
N VAL A 176 -20.18 16.18 10.80
CA VAL A 176 -21.38 15.82 10.05
C VAL A 176 -21.55 16.79 8.89
N LEU A 177 -21.67 16.29 7.69
CA LEU A 177 -22.12 17.04 6.53
C LEU A 177 -23.66 17.02 6.47
N ARG A 178 -24.28 18.18 6.18
CA ARG A 178 -25.74 18.33 6.16
C ARG A 178 -26.22 18.96 4.86
N GLY A 179 -27.44 18.60 4.44
CA GLY A 179 -28.11 19.24 3.32
C GLY A 179 -27.27 19.28 2.05
N LEU A 180 -27.02 20.48 1.54
CA LEU A 180 -26.21 20.69 0.33
C LEU A 180 -24.75 20.31 0.52
N GLY A 181 -24.18 20.34 1.75
CA GLY A 181 -22.83 19.86 2.01
C GLY A 181 -22.70 18.34 1.82
N ALA A 182 -23.65 17.57 2.36
CA ALA A 182 -23.69 16.12 2.14
C ALA A 182 -23.90 15.77 0.65
N ARG A 183 -24.72 16.59 -0.04
CA ARG A 183 -24.94 16.44 -1.47
C ARG A 183 -23.70 16.78 -2.28
N LEU A 184 -22.94 17.82 -1.91
CA LEU A 184 -21.68 18.21 -2.56
C LEU A 184 -20.65 17.07 -2.47
N GLN A 185 -20.46 16.49 -1.29
CA GLN A 185 -19.54 15.36 -1.15
C GLN A 185 -19.94 14.18 -2.04
N ARG A 186 -21.21 13.79 -2.04
CA ARG A 186 -21.72 12.73 -2.91
C ARG A 186 -21.60 13.07 -4.40
N ALA A 187 -21.82 14.33 -4.77
CA ALA A 187 -21.67 14.81 -6.14
C ALA A 187 -20.19 14.71 -6.61
N LEU A 188 -19.26 15.13 -5.76
CA LEU A 188 -17.82 14.99 -6.02
C LEU A 188 -17.42 13.52 -6.20
N ILE A 189 -17.87 12.63 -5.31
CA ILE A 189 -17.59 11.19 -5.42
C ILE A 189 -18.09 10.64 -6.76
N ALA A 190 -19.37 10.85 -7.06
CA ALA A 190 -19.99 10.31 -8.27
C ALA A 190 -19.33 10.87 -9.54
N TRP A 191 -19.03 12.16 -9.56
CA TRP A 191 -18.40 12.81 -10.71
C TRP A 191 -16.95 12.34 -10.92
N MET A 192 -16.14 12.23 -9.85
CA MET A 192 -14.75 11.79 -9.97
C MET A 192 -14.65 10.33 -10.42
N VAL A 193 -15.48 9.43 -9.87
CA VAL A 193 -15.53 8.03 -10.31
C VAL A 193 -15.91 7.95 -11.79
N GLU A 194 -16.97 8.67 -12.20
CA GLU A 194 -17.42 8.70 -13.60
C GLU A 194 -16.33 9.23 -14.54
N LEU A 195 -15.60 10.28 -14.15
CA LEU A 195 -14.50 10.84 -14.92
C LEU A 195 -13.39 9.80 -15.14
N HIS A 196 -12.96 9.11 -14.08
CA HIS A 196 -11.89 8.12 -14.19
C HIS A 196 -12.33 6.90 -15.02
N VAL A 197 -13.59 6.49 -14.92
CA VAL A 197 -14.12 5.37 -15.72
C VAL A 197 -14.26 5.73 -17.19
N GLN A 198 -14.90 6.86 -17.49
CA GLN A 198 -15.29 7.20 -18.87
C GLN A 198 -14.15 7.80 -19.69
N GLU A 199 -13.26 8.58 -19.07
CA GLU A 199 -12.24 9.32 -19.80
C GLU A 199 -10.83 8.81 -19.56
N HIS A 200 -10.54 8.25 -18.36
CA HIS A 200 -9.21 7.76 -18.04
C HIS A 200 -9.07 6.22 -18.17
N GLY A 201 -10.17 5.52 -18.50
CA GLY A 201 -10.13 4.09 -18.81
C GLY A 201 -9.98 3.16 -17.60
N TYR A 202 -10.32 3.63 -16.40
CA TYR A 202 -10.30 2.77 -15.20
C TYR A 202 -11.54 1.89 -15.12
N THR A 203 -11.39 0.71 -14.53
CA THR A 203 -12.51 -0.16 -14.14
C THR A 203 -12.93 0.17 -12.71
N GLU A 204 -14.21 0.53 -12.52
CA GLU A 204 -14.76 0.76 -11.18
C GLU A 204 -14.88 -0.53 -10.40
N ILE A 205 -14.41 -0.53 -9.16
CA ILE A 205 -14.50 -1.64 -8.23
C ILE A 205 -15.24 -1.18 -6.96
N TYR A 206 -16.16 -2.00 -6.47
CA TYR A 206 -16.79 -1.82 -5.16
C TYR A 206 -16.28 -2.92 -4.20
N PRO A 207 -15.18 -2.66 -3.46
CA PRO A 207 -14.56 -3.66 -2.60
C PRO A 207 -15.20 -3.68 -1.20
N PRO A 208 -14.94 -4.72 -0.38
CA PRO A 208 -15.18 -4.66 1.05
C PRO A 208 -14.39 -3.52 1.72
N PHE A 209 -14.98 -2.87 2.73
CA PHE A 209 -14.34 -1.79 3.49
C PHE A 209 -13.64 -2.28 4.76
N VAL A 210 -13.71 -3.58 5.00
CA VAL A 210 -12.93 -4.31 6.00
C VAL A 210 -12.19 -5.44 5.31
N VAL A 211 -10.96 -5.70 5.74
CA VAL A 211 -10.07 -6.69 5.13
C VAL A 211 -9.40 -7.54 6.21
N GLN A 212 -8.83 -8.66 5.83
CA GLN A 212 -7.97 -9.46 6.71
C GLN A 212 -6.58 -8.83 6.84
N GLU A 213 -5.88 -9.12 7.97
CA GLU A 213 -4.53 -8.64 8.27
C GLU A 213 -3.56 -8.80 7.09
N LYS A 214 -3.60 -9.96 6.44
CA LYS A 214 -2.74 -10.27 5.29
C LYS A 214 -2.85 -9.29 4.11
N CYS A 215 -4.00 -8.61 3.94
CA CYS A 215 -4.14 -7.57 2.92
C CYS A 215 -3.34 -6.32 3.28
N LEU A 216 -3.32 -5.95 4.56
CA LEU A 216 -2.52 -4.82 5.06
C LEU A 216 -1.01 -5.12 5.05
N VAL A 217 -0.63 -6.36 5.30
CA VAL A 217 0.76 -6.83 5.11
C VAL A 217 1.14 -6.74 3.63
N GLY A 218 0.26 -7.17 2.72
CA GLY A 218 0.48 -7.15 1.27
C GLY A 218 0.79 -5.76 0.72
N THR A 219 0.10 -4.74 1.20
CA THR A 219 0.32 -3.34 0.79
C THR A 219 1.30 -2.57 1.68
N GLY A 220 1.82 -3.19 2.76
CA GLY A 220 2.88 -2.63 3.59
C GLY A 220 2.45 -1.70 4.71
N GLN A 221 1.15 -1.62 5.03
CA GLN A 221 0.67 -0.92 6.23
C GLN A 221 1.06 -1.66 7.50
N LEU A 222 1.03 -2.98 7.49
CA LEU A 222 1.49 -3.82 8.59
C LEU A 222 2.87 -4.42 8.28
N PRO A 223 3.66 -4.66 9.33
CA PRO A 223 3.42 -4.37 10.76
C PRO A 223 3.67 -2.90 11.16
N LYS A 224 4.34 -2.09 10.33
CA LYS A 224 4.90 -0.76 10.65
C LYS A 224 3.88 0.23 11.23
N PHE A 225 2.65 0.26 10.71
CA PHE A 225 1.64 1.28 11.02
C PHE A 225 0.45 0.72 11.82
N ALA A 226 0.60 -0.42 12.50
CA ALA A 226 -0.47 -1.05 13.29
C ALA A 226 -1.18 -0.06 14.23
N ASP A 227 -0.43 0.81 14.89
CA ASP A 227 -0.96 1.83 15.81
C ASP A 227 -1.88 2.86 15.16
N ASN A 228 -1.81 3.04 13.84
CA ASN A 228 -2.62 4.00 13.09
C ASN A 228 -3.89 3.39 12.49
N LEU A 229 -4.10 2.08 12.66
CA LEU A 229 -5.20 1.34 12.07
C LEU A 229 -6.27 1.02 13.12
N TYR A 230 -7.51 0.86 12.66
CA TYR A 230 -8.61 0.31 13.44
C TYR A 230 -8.80 -1.16 13.08
N HIS A 231 -8.97 -2.01 14.08
CA HIS A 231 -9.27 -3.42 13.88
C HIS A 231 -10.24 -3.92 14.94
N ASP A 232 -10.98 -4.97 14.62
CA ASP A 232 -11.77 -5.73 15.57
C ASP A 232 -10.86 -6.63 16.41
N VAL A 233 -11.24 -6.88 17.68
CA VAL A 233 -10.44 -7.72 18.59
C VAL A 233 -10.88 -9.19 18.57
N GLU A 234 -12.07 -9.51 18.07
CA GLU A 234 -12.64 -10.86 18.08
C GLU A 234 -12.45 -11.54 16.73
N ASP A 235 -12.59 -10.78 15.65
CA ASP A 235 -12.42 -11.24 14.28
C ASP A 235 -11.19 -10.60 13.61
N ASP A 236 -10.61 -11.25 12.61
CA ASP A 236 -9.54 -10.67 11.80
C ASP A 236 -10.11 -9.64 10.79
N PHE A 237 -10.80 -8.60 11.31
CA PHE A 237 -11.35 -7.52 10.51
C PHE A 237 -10.65 -6.18 10.80
N TRP A 238 -10.04 -5.64 9.76
CA TRP A 238 -9.34 -4.36 9.78
C TRP A 238 -10.07 -3.38 8.88
N TRP A 239 -10.43 -2.20 9.42
CA TRP A 239 -10.98 -1.12 8.61
C TRP A 239 -9.90 -0.55 7.70
N ILE A 240 -10.23 -0.43 6.41
CA ILE A 240 -9.24 0.03 5.42
C ILE A 240 -8.86 1.50 5.64
N PRO A 241 -7.56 1.85 5.63
CA PRO A 241 -7.10 3.25 5.66
C PRO A 241 -7.13 3.90 4.27
N THR A 242 -7.33 3.10 3.22
CA THR A 242 -7.34 3.47 1.79
C THR A 242 -7.86 2.31 0.96
N ALA A 243 -8.52 2.58 -0.17
CA ALA A 243 -8.93 1.54 -1.11
C ALA A 243 -7.75 0.85 -1.82
N GLU A 244 -6.54 1.43 -1.77
CA GLU A 244 -5.31 0.76 -2.22
C GLU A 244 -5.21 -0.66 -1.66
N VAL A 245 -5.56 -0.85 -0.38
CA VAL A 245 -5.44 -2.16 0.30
C VAL A 245 -6.30 -3.22 -0.39
N PRO A 246 -7.63 -3.11 -0.48
CA PRO A 246 -8.42 -4.13 -1.15
C PRO A 246 -8.12 -4.22 -2.65
N LEU A 247 -7.91 -3.10 -3.35
CA LEU A 247 -7.71 -3.12 -4.81
C LEU A 247 -6.44 -3.86 -5.21
N THR A 248 -5.32 -3.57 -4.55
CA THR A 248 -4.05 -4.28 -4.82
C THR A 248 -4.17 -5.77 -4.49
N ASN A 249 -4.87 -6.12 -3.40
CA ASN A 249 -5.02 -7.51 -2.96
C ASN A 249 -6.06 -8.33 -3.74
N LEU A 250 -6.77 -7.74 -4.72
CA LEU A 250 -7.64 -8.53 -5.64
C LEU A 250 -6.85 -9.62 -6.36
N HIS A 251 -5.59 -9.36 -6.66
CA HIS A 251 -4.69 -10.29 -7.37
C HIS A 251 -3.65 -10.96 -6.45
N ARG A 252 -3.86 -10.93 -5.14
CA ARG A 252 -2.94 -11.56 -4.20
C ARG A 252 -2.82 -13.07 -4.45
N GLU A 253 -1.55 -13.55 -4.46
CA GLU A 253 -1.19 -14.95 -4.72
C GLU A 253 -1.59 -15.44 -6.15
N GLU A 254 -1.74 -14.50 -7.10
CA GLU A 254 -2.05 -14.81 -8.49
C GLU A 254 -0.82 -14.69 -9.40
N ILE A 255 -0.87 -15.45 -10.49
CA ILE A 255 0.01 -15.30 -11.65
C ILE A 255 -0.87 -14.88 -12.81
N LEU A 256 -0.74 -13.62 -13.21
CA LEU A 256 -1.52 -13.05 -14.31
C LEU A 256 -1.07 -13.63 -15.66
N ASP A 257 -2.02 -13.91 -16.52
CA ASP A 257 -1.76 -14.43 -17.86
C ASP A 257 -1.15 -13.34 -18.77
N PRO A 258 -0.40 -13.74 -19.83
CA PRO A 258 0.10 -12.81 -20.82
C PRO A 258 -0.99 -11.93 -21.41
N GLY A 259 -0.71 -10.62 -21.55
CA GLY A 259 -1.63 -9.64 -22.10
C GLY A 259 -2.74 -9.17 -21.15
N THR A 260 -2.70 -9.56 -19.86
CA THR A 260 -3.63 -9.04 -18.84
C THR A 260 -3.27 -7.61 -18.40
N LEU A 261 -1.99 -7.28 -18.40
CA LEU A 261 -1.48 -5.95 -18.00
C LEU A 261 -1.56 -4.95 -19.16
N PRO A 262 -1.74 -3.64 -18.90
CA PRO A 262 -1.93 -3.05 -17.59
C PRO A 262 -3.36 -3.20 -17.04
N ILE A 263 -3.50 -3.21 -15.70
CA ILE A 263 -4.79 -3.19 -15.00
C ILE A 263 -4.93 -1.85 -14.30
N HIS A 264 -6.05 -1.15 -14.55
CA HIS A 264 -6.37 0.13 -13.94
C HIS A 264 -7.70 0.02 -13.18
N TYR A 265 -7.67 0.19 -11.85
CA TYR A 265 -8.84 0.16 -10.98
C TYR A 265 -9.08 1.50 -10.30
N VAL A 266 -10.35 1.88 -10.18
CA VAL A 266 -10.80 3.00 -9.37
C VAL A 266 -11.86 2.54 -8.39
N ALA A 267 -11.82 3.02 -7.15
CA ALA A 267 -12.85 2.75 -6.15
C ALA A 267 -13.11 3.98 -5.28
N TYR A 268 -14.37 4.21 -4.97
CA TYR A 268 -14.76 5.05 -3.84
C TYR A 268 -14.87 4.19 -2.58
N THR A 269 -14.23 4.63 -1.50
CA THR A 269 -14.40 4.01 -0.17
C THR A 269 -14.35 5.05 0.95
N PRO A 270 -15.08 4.83 2.05
CA PRO A 270 -14.71 5.43 3.33
C PRO A 270 -13.38 4.82 3.79
N CYS A 271 -12.59 5.63 4.50
CA CYS A 271 -11.27 5.28 5.00
C CYS A 271 -11.18 5.65 6.49
N TRP A 272 -10.43 4.87 7.27
CA TRP A 272 -10.29 5.08 8.71
C TRP A 272 -8.82 5.13 9.13
N ARG A 273 -8.43 6.21 9.83
CA ARG A 273 -7.08 6.40 10.37
C ARG A 273 -7.15 6.95 11.79
N ARG A 274 -6.33 6.43 12.70
CA ARG A 274 -6.25 6.94 14.08
C ARG A 274 -5.54 8.28 14.18
N GLU A 275 -4.85 8.71 13.12
CA GLU A 275 -4.11 9.97 13.04
C GLU A 275 -3.12 10.21 14.22
N LYS A 276 -2.54 9.12 14.75
CA LYS A 276 -1.60 9.17 15.89
C LYS A 276 -0.33 9.93 15.54
N PHE A 277 0.16 9.81 14.31
CA PHE A 277 1.40 10.48 13.86
C PHE A 277 1.23 11.99 13.61
N SER A 278 0.00 12.48 13.55
CA SER A 278 -0.33 13.89 13.35
C SER A 278 -1.03 14.52 14.56
N ALA A 279 -0.77 13.99 15.75
CA ALA A 279 -1.34 14.53 16.99
C ALA A 279 -0.98 16.01 17.17
N GLY A 280 -1.99 16.87 17.31
CA GLY A 280 -1.81 18.31 17.44
C GLY A 280 -1.73 19.11 16.14
N ARG A 281 -1.58 18.46 14.96
CA ARG A 281 -1.64 19.14 13.65
C ARG A 281 -3.09 19.16 13.14
N ASP A 282 -3.45 20.22 12.40
CA ASP A 282 -4.72 20.36 11.67
C ASP A 282 -5.97 19.96 12.53
N VAL A 283 -6.05 20.51 13.73
CA VAL A 283 -7.12 20.16 14.69
C VAL A 283 -8.45 20.86 14.39
N ARG A 284 -8.47 21.86 13.51
CA ARG A 284 -9.67 22.59 13.08
C ARG A 284 -10.18 22.08 11.74
N GLY A 285 -11.50 22.14 11.56
CA GLY A 285 -12.15 21.81 10.29
C GLY A 285 -12.17 20.31 9.99
N ILE A 286 -12.19 19.99 8.68
CA ILE A 286 -12.35 18.63 8.18
C ILE A 286 -11.08 18.08 7.50
N LYS A 287 -9.98 18.82 7.51
CA LYS A 287 -8.72 18.47 6.80
C LYS A 287 -8.15 17.11 7.23
N ARG A 288 -8.26 16.76 8.53
CA ARG A 288 -7.82 15.48 9.11
C ARG A 288 -8.88 14.91 10.03
N GLY A 289 -9.64 13.95 9.54
CA GLY A 289 -10.63 13.20 10.29
C GLY A 289 -10.21 11.75 10.52
N HIS A 290 -10.77 11.11 11.56
CA HIS A 290 -10.59 9.68 11.80
C HIS A 290 -11.32 8.83 10.75
N GLN A 291 -12.37 9.36 10.16
CA GLN A 291 -13.09 8.82 9.03
C GLN A 291 -13.17 9.87 7.93
N PHE A 292 -12.89 9.47 6.71
CA PHE A 292 -12.99 10.33 5.52
C PHE A 292 -13.28 9.48 4.28
N ASP A 293 -13.76 10.13 3.24
CA ASP A 293 -14.04 9.49 1.96
C ASP A 293 -12.92 9.76 0.95
N LYS A 294 -12.61 8.77 0.12
CA LYS A 294 -11.59 8.88 -0.92
C LYS A 294 -11.99 8.11 -2.17
N VAL A 295 -11.80 8.72 -3.32
CA VAL A 295 -11.70 8.01 -4.59
C VAL A 295 -10.24 7.63 -4.77
N GLU A 296 -9.96 6.38 -5.04
CA GLU A 296 -8.60 5.84 -5.16
C GLU A 296 -8.41 5.15 -6.49
N MET A 297 -7.30 5.45 -7.12
CA MET A 297 -6.82 4.82 -8.34
C MET A 297 -5.67 3.87 -8.00
N VAL A 298 -5.69 2.65 -8.56
CA VAL A 298 -4.62 1.67 -8.45
C VAL A 298 -4.28 1.15 -9.83
N LYS A 299 -3.00 1.07 -10.14
CA LYS A 299 -2.50 0.45 -11.36
C LYS A 299 -1.61 -0.74 -11.02
N ILE A 300 -1.77 -1.83 -11.78
CA ILE A 300 -0.91 -3.01 -11.75
C ILE A 300 -0.35 -3.14 -13.16
N VAL A 301 0.96 -3.06 -13.29
CA VAL A 301 1.61 -2.85 -14.58
C VAL A 301 2.89 -3.68 -14.72
N GLU A 302 3.39 -3.80 -15.94
CA GLU A 302 4.71 -4.32 -16.21
C GLU A 302 5.80 -3.37 -15.70
N PRO A 303 6.95 -3.89 -15.20
CA PRO A 303 8.03 -3.08 -14.65
C PRO A 303 8.50 -1.95 -15.58
N GLU A 304 8.61 -2.23 -16.89
CA GLU A 304 9.15 -1.34 -17.90
C GLU A 304 8.26 -0.11 -18.14
N THR A 305 6.94 -0.24 -17.93
CA THR A 305 5.97 0.84 -18.16
C THR A 305 5.66 1.65 -16.92
N SER A 306 6.11 1.21 -15.74
CA SER A 306 5.64 1.72 -14.46
C SER A 306 5.94 3.22 -14.22
N GLN A 307 7.00 3.77 -14.81
CA GLN A 307 7.32 5.19 -14.71
C GLN A 307 6.36 6.04 -15.56
N ASP A 308 6.06 5.63 -16.78
CA ASP A 308 5.11 6.32 -17.64
C ASP A 308 3.68 6.22 -17.06
N GLU A 309 3.35 5.08 -16.49
CA GLU A 309 2.07 4.86 -15.80
C GLU A 309 1.93 5.71 -14.53
N LEU A 310 3.03 6.02 -13.83
CA LEU A 310 3.01 7.00 -12.74
C LEU A 310 2.69 8.40 -13.26
N MET A 311 3.31 8.82 -14.36
CA MET A 311 3.06 10.16 -14.91
C MET A 311 1.62 10.31 -15.39
N THR A 312 1.04 9.28 -16.02
CA THR A 312 -0.39 9.30 -16.41
C THR A 312 -1.31 9.25 -15.20
N LEU A 313 -0.94 8.58 -14.13
CA LEU A 313 -1.68 8.57 -12.86
C LEU A 313 -1.76 9.97 -12.23
N ILE A 314 -0.63 10.70 -12.22
CA ILE A 314 -0.56 12.08 -11.74
C ILE A 314 -1.44 12.99 -12.61
N ASP A 315 -1.35 12.86 -13.94
CA ASP A 315 -2.15 13.67 -14.87
C ASP A 315 -3.66 13.41 -14.68
N ASN A 316 -4.08 12.18 -14.41
CA ASN A 316 -5.48 11.85 -14.09
C ASN A 316 -5.95 12.54 -12.79
N ALA A 317 -5.08 12.65 -11.76
CA ALA A 317 -5.40 13.38 -10.54
C ALA A 317 -5.48 14.90 -10.78
N GLU A 318 -4.57 15.47 -11.59
CA GLU A 318 -4.59 16.88 -11.99
C GLU A 318 -5.81 17.24 -12.87
N ASP A 319 -6.29 16.31 -13.71
CA ASP A 319 -7.47 16.55 -14.54
C ASP A 319 -8.72 16.86 -13.69
N VAL A 320 -8.84 16.24 -12.52
CA VAL A 320 -9.88 16.60 -11.54
C VAL A 320 -9.72 18.05 -11.09
N CYS A 321 -8.50 18.50 -10.80
CA CYS A 321 -8.21 19.87 -10.38
C CYS A 321 -8.54 20.88 -11.49
N ARG A 322 -8.11 20.59 -12.73
CA ARG A 322 -8.35 21.41 -13.92
C ARG A 322 -9.84 21.59 -14.19
N ARG A 323 -10.62 20.51 -14.15
CA ARG A 323 -12.06 20.55 -14.40
C ARG A 323 -12.86 21.22 -13.29
N LEU A 324 -12.37 21.15 -12.05
CA LEU A 324 -12.91 21.94 -10.96
C LEU A 324 -12.51 23.42 -11.07
N GLY A 325 -11.55 23.79 -11.92
CA GLY A 325 -11.06 25.16 -12.06
C GLY A 325 -10.32 25.67 -10.81
N ILE A 326 -9.69 24.78 -10.05
CA ILE A 326 -8.96 25.12 -8.81
C ILE A 326 -7.45 25.11 -9.07
N PRO A 327 -6.74 26.18 -8.69
CA PRO A 327 -5.29 26.22 -8.78
C PRO A 327 -4.66 25.06 -8.02
N HIS A 328 -3.68 24.41 -8.65
CA HIS A 328 -3.03 23.24 -8.08
C HIS A 328 -1.55 23.21 -8.45
N ARG A 329 -0.78 22.42 -7.72
CA ARG A 329 0.61 22.16 -7.99
C ARG A 329 0.97 20.69 -7.79
N VAL A 330 2.00 20.23 -8.47
CA VAL A 330 2.59 18.90 -8.29
C VAL A 330 3.91 19.04 -7.59
N VAL A 331 4.10 18.30 -6.53
CA VAL A 331 5.27 18.32 -5.68
C VAL A 331 5.91 16.93 -5.65
N GLN A 332 7.19 16.81 -5.99
CA GLN A 332 7.93 15.57 -5.83
C GLN A 332 8.48 15.49 -4.41
N MET A 333 8.21 14.41 -3.74
CA MET A 333 8.74 14.15 -2.39
C MET A 333 10.24 13.87 -2.45
N CYS A 334 10.99 14.40 -1.49
CA CYS A 334 12.38 14.03 -1.24
C CYS A 334 12.47 12.74 -0.40
N THR A 335 13.67 12.19 -0.25
CA THR A 335 13.88 10.94 0.51
C THR A 335 13.40 11.03 1.96
N GLY A 336 13.53 12.16 2.62
CA GLY A 336 13.08 12.35 4.02
C GLY A 336 11.56 12.41 4.20
N ASP A 337 10.80 12.59 3.10
CA ASP A 337 9.33 12.62 3.10
C ASP A 337 8.70 11.47 2.25
N LEU A 338 9.51 10.52 1.82
CA LEU A 338 9.01 9.29 1.20
C LEU A 338 8.32 8.42 2.25
N SER A 339 7.20 7.81 1.85
CA SER A 339 6.54 6.80 2.67
C SER A 339 7.39 5.51 2.74
N PHE A 340 7.12 4.67 3.74
CA PHE A 340 7.80 3.38 3.93
C PHE A 340 7.75 2.46 2.69
N THR A 341 6.71 2.56 1.90
CA THR A 341 6.44 1.64 0.78
C THR A 341 6.78 2.20 -0.59
N ALA A 342 6.80 3.52 -0.76
CA ALA A 342 7.01 4.16 -2.05
C ALA A 342 8.50 4.19 -2.45
N SER A 343 8.78 3.89 -3.72
CA SER A 343 10.07 4.13 -4.33
C SER A 343 10.19 5.55 -4.88
N VAL A 344 9.09 6.09 -5.41
CA VAL A 344 8.95 7.48 -5.83
C VAL A 344 7.52 7.94 -5.56
N LYS A 345 7.36 9.20 -5.17
CA LYS A 345 6.08 9.76 -4.76
C LYS A 345 5.95 11.20 -5.21
N TYR A 346 4.76 11.55 -5.70
CA TYR A 346 4.36 12.91 -6.04
C TYR A 346 3.03 13.23 -5.35
N ASP A 347 2.92 14.43 -4.78
CA ASP A 347 1.66 14.93 -4.25
C ASP A 347 1.07 15.98 -5.20
N VAL A 348 -0.25 15.91 -5.40
CA VAL A 348 -1.03 16.96 -6.04
C VAL A 348 -1.69 17.77 -4.94
N GLU A 349 -1.49 19.07 -4.95
CA GLU A 349 -2.00 19.98 -3.93
C GLU A 349 -2.89 21.06 -4.57
N MET A 350 -4.07 21.30 -3.98
CA MET A 350 -4.98 22.40 -4.34
C MET A 350 -4.78 23.59 -3.41
N TRP A 351 -4.91 24.81 -3.94
CA TRP A 351 -4.89 26.02 -3.14
C TRP A 351 -6.19 26.21 -2.35
N ALA A 352 -6.09 26.56 -1.08
CA ALA A 352 -7.20 26.90 -0.20
C ALA A 352 -7.05 28.33 0.33
N PRO A 353 -7.72 29.32 -0.30
CA PRO A 353 -7.49 30.75 -0.04
C PRO A 353 -7.95 31.22 1.35
N GLY A 354 -8.99 30.61 1.92
CA GLY A 354 -9.47 30.96 3.27
C GLY A 354 -8.53 30.47 4.38
N SER A 355 -7.90 29.33 4.17
CA SER A 355 -6.88 28.79 5.07
C SER A 355 -5.48 29.32 4.75
N GLY A 356 -5.25 29.85 3.53
CA GLY A 356 -3.96 30.38 3.07
C GLY A 356 -2.90 29.30 2.88
N GLU A 357 -3.29 28.08 2.49
CA GLU A 357 -2.40 26.93 2.38
C GLU A 357 -2.68 26.04 1.15
N TRP A 358 -1.66 25.29 0.76
CA TRP A 358 -1.79 24.19 -0.20
C TRP A 358 -2.25 22.92 0.50
N LEU A 359 -3.28 22.28 -0.05
CA LEU A 359 -3.87 21.04 0.49
C LEU A 359 -3.48 19.87 -0.40
N GLU A 360 -2.72 18.91 0.11
CA GLU A 360 -2.47 17.63 -0.56
C GLU A 360 -3.80 16.90 -0.78
N VAL A 361 -4.27 16.83 -2.01
CA VAL A 361 -5.53 16.18 -2.41
C VAL A 361 -5.31 14.80 -3.01
N SER A 362 -4.11 14.54 -3.51
CA SER A 362 -3.68 13.23 -4.00
C SER A 362 -2.23 12.99 -3.63
N SER A 363 -1.89 11.74 -3.36
CA SER A 363 -0.52 11.27 -3.22
C SER A 363 -0.34 10.10 -4.18
N CYS A 364 0.43 10.30 -5.25
CA CYS A 364 0.67 9.34 -6.31
C CYS A 364 2.01 8.65 -6.10
N SER A 365 2.01 7.32 -5.94
CA SER A 365 3.21 6.55 -5.63
C SER A 365 3.43 5.40 -6.62
N ASN A 366 4.70 5.14 -6.93
CA ASN A 366 5.14 3.89 -7.54
C ASN A 366 5.90 3.07 -6.48
N PHE A 367 5.42 1.87 -6.23
CA PHE A 367 6.01 0.94 -5.25
C PHE A 367 6.99 -0.03 -5.90
N LYS A 368 7.12 0.01 -7.21
CA LYS A 368 7.82 -1.03 -7.98
C LYS A 368 7.28 -2.41 -7.60
N ASP A 369 8.13 -3.40 -7.39
CA ASP A 369 7.75 -4.76 -7.01
C ASP A 369 7.56 -4.97 -5.49
N PHE A 370 7.69 -3.92 -4.68
CA PHE A 370 7.68 -4.03 -3.21
C PHE A 370 6.38 -4.64 -2.66
N GLN A 371 5.23 -4.16 -3.11
CA GLN A 371 3.92 -4.69 -2.71
C GLN A 371 3.64 -6.02 -3.41
N ALA A 372 4.00 -6.15 -4.67
CA ALA A 372 3.84 -7.39 -5.43
C ALA A 372 4.58 -8.57 -4.78
N ARG A 373 5.78 -8.35 -4.24
CA ARG A 373 6.52 -9.37 -3.48
C ARG A 373 5.83 -9.74 -2.17
N ARG A 374 5.23 -8.78 -1.45
CA ARG A 374 4.46 -9.03 -0.22
C ARG A 374 3.16 -9.78 -0.49
N ALA A 375 2.45 -9.37 -1.53
CA ALA A 375 1.17 -9.95 -1.92
C ALA A 375 1.29 -11.13 -2.90
N GLN A 376 2.53 -11.50 -3.34
CA GLN A 376 2.81 -12.56 -4.30
C GLN A 376 2.06 -12.40 -5.62
N ILE A 377 2.01 -11.17 -6.16
CA ILE A 377 1.39 -10.86 -7.45
C ILE A 377 2.45 -10.96 -8.54
N ARG A 378 2.31 -11.91 -9.43
CA ARG A 378 3.24 -12.16 -10.54
C ARG A 378 2.49 -12.17 -11.87
N TYR A 379 3.23 -12.06 -12.96
CA TYR A 379 2.69 -12.19 -14.31
C TYR A 379 3.63 -13.02 -15.18
N ARG A 380 3.14 -13.46 -16.33
CA ARG A 380 3.95 -14.06 -17.39
C ARG A 380 4.05 -13.06 -18.53
N PRO A 381 5.26 -12.61 -18.92
CA PRO A 381 5.42 -11.71 -20.06
C PRO A 381 4.90 -12.33 -21.37
N GLU A 382 5.15 -13.63 -21.58
CA GLU A 382 4.68 -14.40 -22.72
C GLU A 382 4.44 -15.86 -22.34
N GLU A 383 3.74 -16.60 -23.20
CA GLU A 383 3.42 -18.01 -22.95
C GLU A 383 4.71 -18.84 -22.79
N GLY A 384 4.83 -19.58 -21.69
CA GLY A 384 5.98 -20.42 -21.38
C GLY A 384 7.18 -19.70 -20.75
N ALA A 385 7.15 -18.36 -20.63
CA ALA A 385 8.18 -17.61 -19.92
C ALA A 385 8.15 -17.85 -18.39
N SER A 386 9.25 -17.53 -17.73
CA SER A 386 9.30 -17.45 -16.28
C SER A 386 8.40 -16.31 -15.76
N THR A 387 7.89 -16.48 -14.55
CA THR A 387 7.08 -15.43 -13.93
C THR A 387 7.93 -14.31 -13.37
N GLU A 388 7.43 -13.08 -13.47
CA GLU A 388 8.02 -11.88 -12.91
C GLU A 388 7.03 -11.20 -11.94
N TYR A 389 7.54 -10.35 -11.05
CA TYR A 389 6.69 -9.53 -10.19
C TYR A 389 6.19 -8.31 -10.96
N VAL A 390 4.91 -8.00 -10.81
CA VAL A 390 4.33 -6.76 -11.34
C VAL A 390 4.85 -5.56 -10.56
N HIS A 391 4.73 -4.36 -11.13
CA HIS A 391 4.80 -3.11 -10.38
C HIS A 391 3.39 -2.64 -10.00
N THR A 392 3.25 -2.07 -8.80
CA THR A 392 2.00 -1.50 -8.32
C THR A 392 2.14 0.01 -8.11
N LEU A 393 1.09 0.74 -8.45
CA LEU A 393 1.02 2.18 -8.27
C LEU A 393 -0.33 2.53 -7.64
N ASN A 394 -0.37 3.60 -6.86
CA ASN A 394 -1.62 4.17 -6.38
C ASN A 394 -1.61 5.69 -6.49
N GLY A 395 -2.80 6.27 -6.47
CA GLY A 395 -3.02 7.70 -6.33
C GLY A 395 -4.46 8.01 -5.99
N SER A 396 -4.69 9.04 -5.16
CA SER A 396 -6.06 9.45 -4.91
C SER A 396 -6.63 10.18 -6.13
N GLY A 397 -7.85 9.89 -6.44
CA GLY A 397 -8.57 10.56 -7.50
C GLY A 397 -9.87 11.27 -7.09
N LEU A 398 -9.98 11.98 -5.98
CA LEU A 398 -9.09 12.53 -4.95
C LEU A 398 -9.60 12.25 -3.52
N ALA A 399 -8.92 12.85 -2.49
CA ALA A 399 -9.33 12.80 -1.08
C ALA A 399 -10.43 13.84 -0.77
N LEU A 400 -11.65 13.38 -0.50
CA LEU A 400 -12.86 14.20 -0.44
C LEU A 400 -12.82 15.39 0.54
N PRO A 401 -12.37 15.25 1.80
CA PRO A 401 -12.41 16.39 2.73
C PRO A 401 -11.63 17.59 2.20
N ARG A 402 -10.44 17.35 1.66
CA ARG A 402 -9.57 18.42 1.15
C ARG A 402 -10.11 19.04 -0.15
N VAL A 403 -10.71 18.23 -1.02
CA VAL A 403 -11.41 18.74 -2.22
C VAL A 403 -12.64 19.56 -1.83
N VAL A 404 -13.42 19.12 -0.83
CA VAL A 404 -14.55 19.91 -0.30
C VAL A 404 -14.07 21.26 0.26
N ILE A 405 -12.96 21.26 1.03
CA ILE A 405 -12.34 22.50 1.51
C ILE A 405 -11.99 23.41 0.34
N ALA A 406 -11.25 22.89 -0.64
CA ALA A 406 -10.80 23.66 -1.80
C ALA A 406 -11.97 24.24 -2.60
N VAL A 407 -13.06 23.46 -2.82
CA VAL A 407 -14.27 23.95 -3.48
C VAL A 407 -14.94 25.07 -2.67
N LEU A 408 -15.16 24.85 -1.37
CA LEU A 408 -15.82 25.86 -0.51
C LEU A 408 -15.02 27.17 -0.49
N GLU A 409 -13.70 27.07 -0.30
CA GLU A 409 -12.86 28.26 -0.13
C GLU A 409 -12.56 29.00 -1.43
N ASN A 410 -12.44 28.30 -2.59
CA ASN A 410 -12.23 28.98 -3.88
C ASN A 410 -13.50 29.57 -4.48
N TYR A 411 -14.66 29.02 -4.20
CA TYR A 411 -15.93 29.42 -4.82
C TYR A 411 -16.82 30.26 -3.92
N GLN A 412 -16.33 30.69 -2.74
CA GLN A 412 -17.05 31.58 -1.84
C GLN A 412 -17.23 32.99 -2.42
N GLN A 413 -18.30 33.64 -2.06
CA GLN A 413 -18.69 35.00 -2.49
C GLN A 413 -18.67 35.95 -1.29
N ALA A 414 -18.66 37.26 -1.56
CA ALA A 414 -18.69 38.32 -0.54
C ALA A 414 -19.93 38.26 0.39
N ASP A 415 -21.04 37.70 -0.08
CA ASP A 415 -22.26 37.49 0.70
C ASP A 415 -22.21 36.20 1.55
N GLY A 416 -21.11 35.46 1.51
CA GLY A 416 -20.91 34.19 2.20
C GLY A 416 -21.56 33.00 1.51
N SER A 417 -22.14 33.14 0.34
CA SER A 417 -22.58 32.00 -0.47
C SER A 417 -21.39 31.32 -1.15
N VAL A 418 -21.62 30.09 -1.67
CA VAL A 418 -20.63 29.34 -2.43
C VAL A 418 -21.22 28.93 -3.77
N VAL A 419 -20.60 29.35 -4.86
CA VAL A 419 -20.99 28.93 -6.21
C VAL A 419 -20.57 27.49 -6.45
N ILE A 420 -21.46 26.68 -7.00
CA ILE A 420 -21.15 25.28 -7.31
C ILE A 420 -20.44 25.22 -8.67
N PRO A 421 -19.24 24.57 -8.73
CA PRO A 421 -18.53 24.37 -9.98
C PRO A 421 -19.45 23.78 -11.07
N PRO A 422 -19.43 24.27 -12.32
CA PRO A 422 -20.34 23.83 -13.37
C PRO A 422 -20.37 22.32 -13.57
N VAL A 423 -19.24 21.64 -13.48
CA VAL A 423 -19.11 20.18 -13.65
C VAL A 423 -19.87 19.38 -12.58
N LEU A 424 -20.13 19.96 -11.41
CA LEU A 424 -20.84 19.31 -10.31
C LEU A 424 -22.37 19.57 -10.34
N ARG A 425 -22.84 20.58 -11.05
CA ARG A 425 -24.28 20.97 -11.05
C ARG A 425 -25.22 19.85 -11.48
N PRO A 426 -24.90 19.00 -12.48
CA PRO A 426 -25.74 17.85 -12.83
C PRO A 426 -25.89 16.87 -11.65
N PHE A 427 -24.82 16.62 -10.90
CA PHE A 427 -24.80 15.74 -9.72
C PHE A 427 -25.42 16.40 -8.48
N MET A 428 -25.56 17.73 -8.49
CA MET A 428 -26.23 18.54 -7.46
C MET A 428 -27.72 18.76 -7.73
N GLY A 429 -28.27 18.11 -8.79
CA GLY A 429 -29.67 18.28 -9.22
C GLY A 429 -29.97 19.68 -9.72
N GLY A 430 -29.01 20.31 -10.39
CA GLY A 430 -29.10 21.62 -10.97
C GLY A 430 -28.91 22.78 -9.98
N ALA A 431 -28.56 22.51 -8.71
CA ALA A 431 -28.23 23.59 -7.78
C ALA A 431 -26.95 24.32 -8.25
N GLU A 432 -27.00 25.65 -8.24
CA GLU A 432 -25.89 26.49 -8.69
C GLU A 432 -25.16 27.19 -7.55
N VAL A 433 -25.82 27.35 -6.40
CA VAL A 433 -25.30 28.08 -5.24
C VAL A 433 -25.68 27.38 -3.93
N ILE A 434 -24.80 27.39 -2.96
CA ILE A 434 -25.08 27.10 -1.56
C ILE A 434 -25.14 28.43 -0.84
N ALA A 435 -26.33 28.83 -0.42
CA ALA A 435 -26.56 30.11 0.26
C ALA A 435 -26.45 29.96 1.80
N PRO A 436 -26.09 31.03 2.53
CA PRO A 436 -26.20 31.08 3.99
C PRO A 436 -27.64 30.79 4.48
N LEU A 437 -27.74 30.27 5.73
CA LEU A 437 -29.01 29.97 6.38
C LEU A 437 -29.85 31.26 6.65
#